data_3bd4af29ec3da5c197c14b39085fc944
#
_entry.id   3bd4af29ec3da5c197c14b39085fc944
#
_cell.length_a   1.000
_cell.length_b   1.000
_cell.length_c   1.000
_cell.angle_alpha   90.00
_cell.angle_beta   90.00
_cell.angle_gamma   90.00
#
_symmetry.space_group_name_H-M   'P 1'
#
loop_
_entity.id
_entity.type
_entity.pdbx_description
1 polymer ?
#
loop_
_entity_poly.entity_id
_entity_poly.type
_entity_poly.pdbx_seq_one_letter_code
_entity_poly.pdbx_strand_id
1 'polypeptide(L)'
;MEYTLAHVGINTNSPEEATELANLLCSMFNLTPKHGNKSEFAGSYFECMKMPFLGKNGHIGMFTPDCEAAVKDLEARGYEVDMSTAGYRPDGTLNAVYLKQEVGGFAVHIVRKPD
;
A
#
# COMPACT_ATOMS: atom_id res chain seq x y z
N MET A 1 -10.51 -11.94 -11.35
CA MET A 1 -10.12 -11.52 -9.97
C MET A 1 -10.67 -10.14 -9.68
N GLU A 2 -11.09 -9.92 -8.46
CA GLU A 2 -11.60 -8.63 -8.02
C GLU A 2 -10.51 -7.86 -7.29
N TYR A 3 -10.31 -6.60 -7.70
CA TYR A 3 -9.35 -5.69 -7.06
C TYR A 3 -10.04 -4.38 -6.73
N THR A 4 -9.84 -3.88 -5.50
CA THR A 4 -10.34 -2.57 -5.07
C THR A 4 -9.21 -1.78 -4.43
N LEU A 5 -9.31 -0.46 -4.44
CA LEU A 5 -8.26 0.38 -3.85
C LEU A 5 -8.21 0.16 -2.34
N ALA A 6 -7.02 -0.16 -1.82
CA ALA A 6 -6.77 -0.24 -0.39
C ALA A 6 -6.27 1.11 0.15
N HIS A 7 -5.16 1.60 -0.41
CA HIS A 7 -4.57 2.87 0.02
C HIS A 7 -3.55 3.37 -1.00
N VAL A 8 -3.19 4.64 -0.85
CA VAL A 8 -2.08 5.25 -1.58
C VAL A 8 -1.05 5.69 -0.54
N GLY A 9 0.15 5.16 -0.64
CA GLY A 9 1.27 5.57 0.18
C GLY A 9 2.02 6.70 -0.50
N ILE A 10 2.31 7.76 0.24
CA ILE A 10 3.05 8.92 -0.28
C ILE A 10 4.34 9.02 0.50
N ASN A 11 5.48 8.96 -0.20
CA ASN A 11 6.77 9.06 0.46
C ASN A 11 7.03 10.49 0.90
N THR A 12 7.49 10.66 2.14
CA THR A 12 8.06 11.92 2.64
C THR A 12 9.45 11.64 3.18
N ASN A 13 10.17 12.67 3.59
CA ASN A 13 11.56 12.55 4.02
C ASN A 13 11.73 12.55 5.53
N SER A 14 10.67 12.80 6.29
CA SER A 14 10.74 12.87 7.74
C SER A 14 9.38 12.64 8.39
N PRO A 15 9.36 12.24 9.68
CA PRO A 15 8.10 12.16 10.42
C PRO A 15 7.32 13.49 10.45
N GLU A 16 8.03 14.62 10.51
CA GLU A 16 7.42 15.95 10.52
C GLU A 16 6.70 16.22 9.18
N GLU A 17 7.34 15.91 8.06
CA GLU A 17 6.71 16.06 6.74
C GLU A 17 5.49 15.16 6.60
N ALA A 18 5.56 13.92 7.08
CA ALA A 18 4.45 12.99 7.04
C ALA A 18 3.25 13.53 7.84
N THR A 19 3.51 14.07 9.03
CA THR A 19 2.49 14.66 9.88
C THR A 19 1.86 15.89 9.22
N GLU A 20 2.67 16.76 8.65
CA GLU A 20 2.17 17.94 7.94
C GLU A 20 1.28 17.57 6.76
N LEU A 21 1.73 16.59 5.96
CA LEU A 21 0.97 16.13 4.80
C LEU A 21 -0.36 15.49 5.23
N ALA A 22 -0.33 14.62 6.23
CA ALA A 22 -1.54 13.98 6.73
C ALA A 22 -2.53 15.01 7.28
N ASN A 23 -2.04 15.99 8.05
CA ASN A 23 -2.88 17.04 8.61
C ASN A 23 -3.50 17.91 7.50
N LEU A 24 -2.73 18.21 6.45
CA LEU A 24 -3.24 18.99 5.31
C LEU A 24 -4.37 18.24 4.61
N LEU A 25 -4.17 16.96 4.30
CA LEU A 25 -5.20 16.15 3.66
C LEU A 25 -6.46 16.03 4.51
N CYS A 26 -6.27 15.82 5.82
CA CYS A 26 -7.39 15.76 6.76
C CYS A 26 -8.18 17.07 6.80
N SER A 27 -7.47 18.20 6.82
CA SER A 27 -8.09 19.52 6.84
C SER A 27 -8.85 19.82 5.56
N MET A 28 -8.24 19.50 4.41
CA MET A 28 -8.86 19.79 3.10
C MET A 28 -10.11 18.95 2.86
N PHE A 29 -10.08 17.68 3.24
CA PHE A 29 -11.13 16.74 2.85
C PHE A 29 -11.92 16.15 4.02
N ASN A 30 -11.84 16.76 5.21
CA ASN A 30 -12.56 16.30 6.40
C ASN A 30 -12.27 14.85 6.76
N LEU A 31 -10.99 14.47 6.70
CA LEU A 31 -10.58 13.11 7.03
C LEU A 31 -10.12 13.05 8.49
N THR A 32 -10.17 11.85 9.05
CA THR A 32 -9.71 11.60 10.42
C THR A 32 -8.24 11.18 10.41
N PRO A 33 -7.36 11.85 11.16
CA PRO A 33 -5.97 11.44 11.23
C PRO A 33 -5.81 10.19 12.10
N LYS A 34 -4.83 9.36 11.75
CA LYS A 34 -4.48 8.18 12.53
C LYS A 34 -2.96 8.05 12.54
N HIS A 35 -2.37 7.96 13.74
CA HIS A 35 -0.94 7.79 13.89
C HIS A 35 -0.56 6.32 13.73
N GLY A 36 0.50 6.07 12.98
CA GLY A 36 1.10 4.76 12.82
C GLY A 36 2.58 4.80 13.18
N ASN A 37 3.19 3.62 13.22
CA ASN A 37 4.60 3.51 13.56
C ASN A 37 5.50 4.03 12.42
N LYS A 38 5.20 3.63 11.19
CA LYS A 38 6.02 3.98 10.01
C LYS A 38 5.39 5.06 9.15
N SER A 39 4.18 5.45 9.45
CA SER A 39 3.41 6.38 8.62
C SER A 39 2.35 7.09 9.43
N GLU A 40 1.88 8.21 8.88
CA GLU A 40 0.73 8.95 9.39
C GLU A 40 -0.39 8.81 8.37
N PHE A 41 -1.58 8.45 8.82
CA PHE A 41 -2.73 8.22 7.93
C PHE A 41 -3.64 9.44 7.93
N ALA A 42 -4.14 9.78 6.74
CA ALA A 42 -5.24 10.71 6.55
C ALA A 42 -6.42 9.90 6.02
N GLY A 43 -7.40 9.65 6.89
CA GLY A 43 -8.50 8.75 6.57
C GLY A 43 -7.99 7.32 6.36
N SER A 44 -8.74 6.56 5.57
CA SER A 44 -8.40 5.15 5.31
C SER A 44 -7.57 4.95 4.03
N TYR A 45 -7.45 5.97 3.18
CA TYR A 45 -6.80 5.81 1.87
C TYR A 45 -5.39 6.38 1.78
N PHE A 46 -5.05 7.42 2.54
CA PHE A 46 -3.75 8.07 2.41
C PHE A 46 -2.82 7.66 3.53
N GLU A 47 -1.72 7.06 3.16
CA GLU A 47 -0.66 6.65 4.08
C GLU A 47 0.58 7.51 3.80
N CYS A 48 0.85 8.48 4.69
CA CYS A 48 2.00 9.38 4.54
C CYS A 48 3.20 8.75 5.22
N MET A 49 4.15 8.26 4.42
CA MET A 49 5.30 7.52 4.94
C MET A 49 6.29 8.47 5.63
N LYS A 50 6.75 8.13 6.82
CA LYS A 50 7.71 8.94 7.60
C LYS A 50 9.10 8.90 7.01
N MET A 51 9.40 7.89 6.21
CA MET A 51 10.64 7.73 5.45
C MET A 51 10.29 7.19 4.07
N PRO A 52 11.08 7.51 3.03
CA PRO A 52 10.85 6.89 1.73
C PRO A 52 10.89 5.37 1.82
N PHE A 53 9.96 4.73 1.14
CA PHE A 53 9.88 3.29 1.05
C PHE A 53 9.89 2.89 -0.42
N LEU A 54 9.35 1.72 -0.77
CA LEU A 54 9.33 1.27 -2.16
C LEU A 54 8.55 2.25 -3.04
N GLY A 55 9.00 2.38 -4.29
CA GLY A 55 8.43 3.31 -5.26
C GLY A 55 9.08 4.68 -5.19
N LYS A 56 9.21 5.31 -6.36
CA LYS A 56 9.81 6.65 -6.46
C LYS A 56 9.01 7.68 -5.67
N ASN A 57 7.70 7.66 -5.84
CA ASN A 57 6.78 8.62 -5.21
C ASN A 57 6.00 8.02 -4.04
N GLY A 58 5.94 6.72 -3.95
CA GLY A 58 5.17 6.01 -2.95
C GLY A 58 4.67 4.67 -3.47
N HIS A 59 3.56 4.20 -2.92
CA HIS A 59 3.00 2.90 -3.32
C HIS A 59 1.48 2.95 -3.40
N ILE A 60 0.93 2.04 -4.20
CA ILE A 60 -0.51 1.85 -4.34
C ILE A 60 -0.82 0.44 -3.83
N GLY A 61 -1.72 0.35 -2.87
CA GLY A 61 -2.20 -0.93 -2.36
C GLY A 61 -3.57 -1.26 -2.94
N MET A 62 -3.71 -2.49 -3.45
CA MET A 62 -4.99 -2.98 -3.99
C MET A 62 -5.46 -4.16 -3.16
N PHE A 63 -6.70 -4.09 -2.68
CA PHE A 63 -7.32 -5.20 -1.98
C PHE A 63 -7.77 -6.29 -2.94
N THR A 64 -7.61 -7.53 -2.51
CA THR A 64 -8.17 -8.71 -3.16
C THR A 64 -8.65 -9.70 -2.09
N PRO A 65 -9.68 -10.50 -2.36
CA PRO A 65 -10.13 -11.51 -1.40
C PRO A 65 -9.13 -12.64 -1.18
N ASP A 66 -8.27 -12.93 -2.17
CA ASP A 66 -7.36 -14.07 -2.14
C ASP A 66 -6.06 -13.70 -2.84
N CYS A 67 -5.01 -13.41 -2.05
CA CYS A 67 -3.72 -12.99 -2.59
C CYS A 67 -3.03 -14.09 -3.39
N GLU A 68 -3.14 -15.36 -2.98
CA GLU A 68 -2.54 -16.46 -3.73
C GLU A 68 -3.16 -16.56 -5.13
N ALA A 69 -4.48 -16.46 -5.22
CA ALA A 69 -5.17 -16.47 -6.51
C ALA A 69 -4.82 -15.23 -7.33
N ALA A 70 -4.66 -14.08 -6.69
CA ALA A 70 -4.28 -12.84 -7.36
C ALA A 70 -2.86 -12.93 -7.95
N VAL A 71 -1.92 -13.54 -7.24
CA VAL A 71 -0.57 -13.77 -7.76
C VAL A 71 -0.64 -14.60 -9.04
N LYS A 72 -1.41 -15.69 -9.01
CA LYS A 72 -1.57 -16.55 -10.20
C LYS A 72 -2.21 -15.80 -11.36
N ASP A 73 -3.23 -14.99 -11.08
CA ASP A 73 -3.90 -14.17 -12.09
C ASP A 73 -2.93 -13.18 -12.74
N LEU A 74 -2.18 -12.44 -11.93
CA LEU A 74 -1.24 -11.45 -12.43
C LEU A 74 -0.10 -12.09 -13.23
N GLU A 75 0.48 -13.17 -12.71
CA GLU A 75 1.57 -13.89 -13.39
C GLU A 75 1.07 -14.49 -14.72
N ALA A 76 -0.14 -15.01 -14.75
CA ALA A 76 -0.73 -15.56 -15.97
C ALA A 76 -0.91 -14.51 -17.07
N ARG A 77 -1.06 -13.24 -16.67
CA ARG A 77 -1.19 -12.12 -17.60
C ARG A 77 0.15 -11.42 -17.89
N GLY A 78 1.26 -11.97 -17.37
CA GLY A 78 2.60 -11.46 -17.65
C GLY A 78 3.13 -10.41 -16.69
N TYR A 79 2.45 -10.19 -15.56
CA TYR A 79 2.92 -9.24 -14.53
C TYR A 79 3.70 -10.00 -13.46
N GLU A 80 4.95 -9.62 -13.24
CA GLU A 80 5.80 -10.33 -12.30
C GLU A 80 5.59 -9.87 -10.87
N VAL A 81 5.50 -10.84 -9.97
CA VAL A 81 5.35 -10.61 -8.53
C VAL A 81 6.68 -10.90 -7.83
N ASP A 82 7.07 -10.03 -6.92
CA ASP A 82 8.30 -10.19 -6.15
C ASP A 82 8.00 -10.89 -4.83
N MET A 83 8.12 -12.21 -4.81
CA MET A 83 7.81 -13.01 -3.64
C MET A 83 8.75 -12.75 -2.45
N SER A 84 9.90 -12.09 -2.67
CA SER A 84 10.77 -11.70 -1.56
C SER A 84 10.14 -10.64 -0.66
N THR A 85 9.12 -9.94 -1.16
CA THR A 85 8.38 -8.93 -0.40
C THR A 85 7.14 -9.49 0.29
N ALA A 86 6.87 -10.79 0.16
CA ALA A 86 5.66 -11.41 0.66
C ALA A 86 5.54 -11.33 2.18
N GLY A 87 4.37 -10.93 2.66
CA GLY A 87 3.98 -10.99 4.06
C GLY A 87 2.85 -11.99 4.24
N TYR A 88 2.87 -12.70 5.35
CA TYR A 88 1.92 -13.78 5.60
C TYR A 88 1.14 -13.54 6.88
N ARG A 89 -0.08 -14.06 6.93
CA ARG A 89 -0.90 -14.11 8.15
C ARG A 89 -0.39 -15.24 9.05
N PRO A 90 -0.76 -15.25 10.35
CA PRO A 90 -0.36 -16.34 11.25
C PRO A 90 -0.76 -17.73 10.77
N ASP A 91 -1.83 -17.85 9.99
CA ASP A 91 -2.31 -19.13 9.44
C ASP A 91 -1.51 -19.57 8.19
N GLY A 92 -0.52 -18.79 7.77
CA GLY A 92 0.32 -19.11 6.61
C GLY A 92 -0.22 -18.60 5.27
N THR A 93 -1.39 -17.97 5.24
CA THR A 93 -1.92 -17.42 3.99
C THR A 93 -1.23 -16.11 3.63
N LEU A 94 -1.06 -15.88 2.33
CA LEU A 94 -0.42 -14.67 1.82
C LEU A 94 -1.29 -13.45 2.13
N ASN A 95 -0.71 -12.47 2.83
CA ASN A 95 -1.41 -11.26 3.23
C ASN A 95 -1.12 -10.08 2.32
N ALA A 96 0.11 -9.96 1.83
CA ALA A 96 0.51 -8.86 0.96
C ALA A 96 1.77 -9.23 0.18
N VAL A 97 1.91 -8.67 -1.02
CA VAL A 97 3.10 -8.86 -1.83
C VAL A 97 3.19 -7.75 -2.88
N TYR A 98 4.41 -7.32 -3.20
CA TYR A 98 4.63 -6.29 -4.21
C TYR A 98 4.84 -6.89 -5.60
N LEU A 99 4.46 -6.14 -6.63
CA LEU A 99 4.86 -6.41 -8.00
C LEU A 99 6.31 -5.93 -8.20
N LYS A 100 7.01 -6.49 -9.19
CA LYS A 100 8.39 -6.10 -9.48
C LYS A 100 8.49 -4.73 -10.14
N GLN A 101 7.52 -4.36 -10.99
CA GLN A 101 7.58 -3.10 -11.73
C GLN A 101 6.82 -1.99 -11.02
N GLU A 102 7.29 -0.76 -11.19
CA GLU A 102 6.56 0.42 -10.75
C GLU A 102 5.59 0.87 -11.83
N VAL A 103 4.53 1.55 -11.40
CA VAL A 103 3.52 2.13 -12.28
C VAL A 103 3.41 3.60 -11.95
N GLY A 104 3.77 4.47 -12.91
CA GLY A 104 3.70 5.91 -12.73
C GLY A 104 4.56 6.45 -11.58
N GLY A 105 5.65 5.78 -11.27
CA GLY A 105 6.50 6.16 -10.14
C GLY A 105 6.04 5.60 -8.80
N PHE A 106 5.05 4.69 -8.79
CA PHE A 106 4.54 4.05 -7.58
C PHE A 106 4.84 2.55 -7.62
N ALA A 107 5.32 2.02 -6.48
CA ALA A 107 5.33 0.58 -6.28
C ALA A 107 3.88 0.11 -6.12
N VAL A 108 3.58 -1.08 -6.55
CA VAL A 108 2.21 -1.61 -6.45
C VAL A 108 2.24 -2.89 -5.63
N HIS A 109 1.37 -2.97 -4.63
CA HIS A 109 1.21 -4.23 -3.91
C HIS A 109 -0.25 -4.64 -3.81
N ILE A 110 -0.47 -5.94 -3.77
CA ILE A 110 -1.77 -6.51 -3.48
C ILE A 110 -1.82 -6.87 -2.00
N VAL A 111 -2.97 -6.62 -1.40
CA VAL A 111 -3.20 -6.82 0.03
C VAL A 111 -4.48 -7.61 0.19
N ARG A 112 -4.47 -8.59 1.07
CA ARG A 112 -5.68 -9.36 1.34
C ARG A 112 -6.70 -8.48 2.06
N LYS A 113 -7.91 -8.46 1.53
CA LYS A 113 -9.01 -7.72 2.13
C LYS A 113 -9.28 -8.26 3.54
N PRO A 114 -9.48 -7.38 4.55
CA PRO A 114 -9.87 -7.83 5.89
C PRO A 114 -11.16 -8.63 5.85
N ASP A 115 -11.23 -9.62 6.72
CA ASP A 115 -12.43 -10.48 6.86
C ASP A 115 -13.60 -9.75 7.46
#